data_a9138cb14fa27c1664ddfdfbd4f0279d
#
_entry.id   a9138cb14fa27c1664ddfdfbd4f0279d
#
_cell.length_a   1.000
_cell.length_b   1.000
_cell.length_c   1.000
_cell.angle_alpha   90.00
_cell.angle_beta   90.00
_cell.angle_gamma   90.00
#
_symmetry.space_group_name_H-M   'P 1'
#
loop_
_entity.id
_entity.type
_entity.pdbx_description
1 polymer ?
#
loop_
_entity_poly.entity_id
_entity_poly.type
_entity_poly.pdbx_seq_one_letter_code
_entity_poly.pdbx_strand_id
1 'polypeptide(L)'
;MTVKKLAKAYGFLWALKDLDLDLPPGSFVALLGPNGAGKTTLLKLLASLIMPTAGSIEFDGEPISRNAPKSRAQIGFMTPADHLYENLTVEENLRFFSALYKRHHSSSAIGAALEAIGLAPRAGESVGNLSSGMKCRLSIAKWQLLQPGLLLLDEPYGVLDGKGIDLLESFLQAHCAQGNLAIMASHHVSRALKLCNRAIILHQGRMSFDEAKQQPWPSFARAFSEFLPQGESWNS
;
A
#
# COMPACT_ATOMS: atom_id res chain seq x y z
N MET A 1 9.02 -9.51 -6.93
CA MET A 1 9.79 -8.59 -6.07
C MET A 1 10.62 -9.40 -5.11
N THR A 2 11.90 -9.09 -4.98
CA THR A 2 12.83 -9.83 -4.10
C THR A 2 13.49 -8.88 -3.11
N VAL A 3 13.49 -9.28 -1.84
CA VAL A 3 14.16 -8.56 -0.74
C VAL A 3 15.17 -9.51 -0.11
N LYS A 4 16.43 -9.06 0.06
CA LYS A 4 17.50 -9.90 0.59
C LYS A 4 18.18 -9.20 1.78
N LYS A 5 18.19 -9.88 2.92
CA LYS A 5 18.87 -9.47 4.15
C LYS A 5 18.58 -8.01 4.52
N LEU A 6 17.35 -7.56 4.30
CA LEU A 6 16.96 -6.17 4.49
C LEU A 6 16.94 -5.82 5.97
N ALA A 7 17.68 -4.77 6.33
CA ALA A 7 17.76 -4.27 7.68
C ALA A 7 17.69 -2.74 7.73
N LYS A 8 17.08 -2.20 8.79
CA LYS A 8 17.00 -0.77 9.04
C LYS A 8 17.21 -0.44 10.51
N ALA A 9 18.21 0.37 10.78
CA ALA A 9 18.46 0.95 12.09
C ALA A 9 18.23 2.47 12.08
N TYR A 10 17.77 3.00 13.20
CA TYR A 10 17.72 4.42 13.54
C TYR A 10 18.56 4.64 14.81
N GLY A 11 19.79 5.10 14.63
CA GLY A 11 20.78 5.10 15.70
C GLY A 11 21.03 3.67 16.21
N PHE A 12 20.81 3.44 17.49
CA PHE A 12 20.99 2.12 18.12
C PHE A 12 19.74 1.20 18.04
N LEU A 13 18.62 1.72 17.54
CA LEU A 13 17.35 0.97 17.49
C LEU A 13 17.17 0.32 16.12
N TRP A 14 17.07 -0.98 16.09
CA TRP A 14 16.77 -1.74 14.89
C TRP A 14 15.26 -1.80 14.67
N ALA A 15 14.78 -1.13 13.63
CA ALA A 15 13.39 -1.18 13.20
C ALA A 15 13.09 -2.42 12.35
N LEU A 16 14.06 -2.89 11.57
CA LEU A 16 13.99 -4.13 10.79
C LEU A 16 15.32 -4.87 10.87
N LYS A 17 15.26 -6.20 10.91
CA LYS A 17 16.41 -7.07 11.12
C LYS A 17 16.35 -8.25 10.16
N ASP A 18 17.24 -8.26 9.16
CA ASP A 18 17.56 -9.43 8.35
C ASP A 18 16.32 -10.07 7.69
N LEU A 19 15.53 -9.25 6.96
CA LEU A 19 14.32 -9.70 6.27
C LEU A 19 14.66 -10.21 4.87
N ASP A 20 14.22 -11.42 4.59
CA ASP A 20 14.19 -12.02 3.27
C ASP A 20 12.74 -12.18 2.82
N LEU A 21 12.41 -11.75 1.59
CA LEU A 21 11.06 -11.84 1.05
C LEU A 21 11.12 -12.01 -0.46
N ASP A 22 10.36 -12.97 -0.98
CA ASP A 22 10.17 -13.15 -2.41
C ASP A 22 8.67 -13.17 -2.74
N LEU A 23 8.23 -12.21 -3.57
CA LEU A 23 6.83 -12.03 -3.95
C LEU A 23 6.67 -12.23 -5.46
N PRO A 24 5.97 -13.30 -5.89
CA PRO A 24 5.64 -13.50 -7.29
C PRO A 24 4.64 -12.42 -7.80
N PRO A 25 4.57 -12.21 -9.13
CA PRO A 25 3.54 -11.35 -9.74
C PRO A 25 2.13 -11.71 -9.27
N GLY A 26 1.27 -10.71 -9.11
CA GLY A 26 -0.10 -10.89 -8.63
C GLY A 26 -0.24 -11.11 -7.12
N SER A 27 0.85 -10.98 -6.35
CA SER A 27 0.77 -11.09 -4.90
C SER A 27 0.01 -9.90 -4.30
N PHE A 28 -1.00 -10.22 -3.50
CA PHE A 28 -1.64 -9.27 -2.60
C PHE A 28 -1.31 -9.67 -1.16
N VAL A 29 -0.45 -8.91 -0.51
CA VAL A 29 0.11 -9.22 0.81
C VAL A 29 -0.60 -8.42 1.90
N ALA A 30 -1.13 -9.09 2.91
CA ALA A 30 -1.47 -8.48 4.19
C ALA A 30 -0.23 -8.46 5.07
N LEU A 31 0.29 -7.27 5.37
CA LEU A 31 1.41 -7.03 6.27
C LEU A 31 0.87 -6.67 7.65
N LEU A 32 0.95 -7.61 8.57
CA LEU A 32 0.30 -7.57 9.88
C LEU A 32 1.36 -7.53 11.00
N GLY A 33 0.91 -7.25 12.22
CA GLY A 33 1.77 -7.19 13.40
C GLY A 33 1.44 -6.00 14.30
N PRO A 34 1.91 -6.02 15.57
CA PRO A 34 1.64 -4.96 16.53
C PRO A 34 2.21 -3.59 16.12
N ASN A 35 1.79 -2.55 16.83
CA ASN A 35 2.38 -1.22 16.66
C ASN A 35 3.87 -1.27 17.00
N GLY A 36 4.69 -0.57 16.21
CA GLY A 36 6.16 -0.62 16.37
C GLY A 36 6.84 -1.85 15.78
N ALA A 37 6.11 -2.81 15.18
CA ALA A 37 6.71 -4.01 14.58
C ALA A 37 7.62 -3.75 13.38
N GLY A 38 7.55 -2.56 12.77
CA GLY A 38 8.35 -2.18 11.60
C GLY A 38 7.59 -2.10 10.28
N LYS A 39 6.24 -2.27 10.28
CA LYS A 39 5.40 -2.28 9.07
C LYS A 39 5.60 -1.05 8.19
N THR A 40 5.36 0.14 8.74
CA THR A 40 5.56 1.43 8.03
C THR A 40 7.01 1.61 7.57
N THR A 41 8.00 1.15 8.36
CA THR A 41 9.41 1.20 7.97
C THR A 41 9.68 0.32 6.76
N LEU A 42 9.14 -0.90 6.73
CA LEU A 42 9.23 -1.79 5.57
C LEU A 42 8.61 -1.14 4.34
N LEU A 43 7.38 -0.66 4.44
CA LEU A 43 6.70 0.02 3.31
C LEU A 43 7.51 1.22 2.79
N LYS A 44 8.09 2.05 3.67
CA LYS A 44 8.93 3.19 3.28
C LYS A 44 10.23 2.77 2.59
N LEU A 45 10.83 1.65 2.99
CA LEU A 45 12.00 1.08 2.31
C LEU A 45 11.63 0.58 0.91
N LEU A 46 10.54 -0.17 0.79
CA LEU A 46 10.03 -0.66 -0.49
C LEU A 46 9.62 0.49 -1.43
N ALA A 47 9.11 1.60 -0.88
CA ALA A 47 8.81 2.82 -1.62
C ALA A 47 10.07 3.65 -1.97
N SER A 48 11.27 3.24 -1.57
CA SER A 48 12.51 4.02 -1.72
C SER A 48 12.46 5.42 -1.07
N LEU A 49 11.60 5.61 -0.08
CA LEU A 49 11.51 6.87 0.69
C LEU A 49 12.62 6.99 1.71
N ILE A 50 13.10 5.87 2.22
CA ILE A 50 14.25 5.78 3.13
C ILE A 50 15.24 4.75 2.61
N MET A 51 16.52 4.87 2.99
CA MET A 51 17.57 3.93 2.62
C MET A 51 17.68 2.80 3.64
N PRO A 52 17.91 1.55 3.20
CA PRO A 52 18.24 0.47 4.12
C PRO A 52 19.60 0.71 4.79
N THR A 53 19.78 0.13 5.97
CA THR A 53 21.10 0.08 6.64
C THR A 53 21.93 -1.07 6.07
N ALA A 54 21.29 -2.17 5.69
CA ALA A 54 21.89 -3.31 5.01
C ALA A 54 20.85 -4.04 4.15
N GLY A 55 21.31 -4.89 3.24
CA GLY A 55 20.48 -5.66 2.33
C GLY A 55 20.09 -4.91 1.05
N SER A 56 19.28 -5.56 0.23
CA SER A 56 18.86 -5.05 -1.08
C SER A 56 17.38 -5.34 -1.34
N ILE A 57 16.81 -4.53 -2.23
CA ILE A 57 15.44 -4.66 -2.73
C ILE A 57 15.49 -4.60 -4.25
N GLU A 58 14.87 -5.57 -4.90
CA GLU A 58 14.72 -5.63 -6.36
C GLU A 58 13.24 -5.74 -6.72
N PHE A 59 12.82 -4.99 -7.72
CA PHE A 59 11.48 -5.07 -8.30
C PHE A 59 11.62 -5.20 -9.81
N ASP A 60 10.99 -6.23 -10.38
CA ASP A 60 11.05 -6.55 -11.80
C ASP A 60 12.49 -6.67 -12.34
N GLY A 61 13.37 -7.29 -11.53
CA GLY A 61 14.80 -7.48 -11.84
C GLY A 61 15.66 -6.22 -11.69
N GLU A 62 15.08 -5.08 -11.35
CA GLU A 62 15.79 -3.81 -11.19
C GLU A 62 15.91 -3.43 -9.70
N PRO A 63 17.08 -2.93 -9.26
CA PRO A 63 17.25 -2.52 -7.88
C PRO A 63 16.38 -1.29 -7.55
N ILE A 64 15.67 -1.33 -6.43
CA ILE A 64 14.96 -0.18 -5.89
C ILE A 64 15.96 0.70 -5.12
N SER A 65 16.23 1.88 -5.65
CA SER A 65 17.08 2.88 -5.00
C SER A 65 16.61 4.30 -5.29
N ARG A 66 17.09 5.28 -4.49
CA ARG A 66 16.79 6.70 -4.74
C ARG A 66 17.27 7.18 -6.11
N ASN A 67 18.30 6.54 -6.65
CA ASN A 67 18.91 6.90 -7.94
C ASN A 67 18.32 6.12 -9.12
N ALA A 68 17.27 5.34 -8.92
CA ALA A 68 16.61 4.53 -9.96
C ALA A 68 15.22 5.10 -10.30
N PRO A 69 15.12 6.19 -11.10
CA PRO A 69 13.85 6.85 -11.40
C PRO A 69 12.86 5.93 -12.11
N LYS A 70 13.33 4.98 -12.92
CA LYS A 70 12.47 4.00 -13.60
C LYS A 70 11.75 3.09 -12.62
N SER A 71 12.49 2.49 -11.67
CA SER A 71 11.89 1.61 -10.65
C SER A 71 10.93 2.40 -9.75
N ARG A 72 11.28 3.64 -9.38
CA ARG A 72 10.40 4.50 -8.57
C ARG A 72 9.09 4.86 -9.26
N ALA A 73 9.10 5.08 -10.57
CA ALA A 73 7.89 5.34 -11.34
C ALA A 73 6.92 4.15 -11.40
N GLN A 74 7.38 2.95 -11.03
CA GLN A 74 6.58 1.73 -10.94
C GLN A 74 5.97 1.53 -9.54
N ILE A 75 6.25 2.41 -8.57
CA ILE A 75 5.84 2.22 -7.18
C ILE A 75 4.81 3.30 -6.81
N GLY A 76 3.64 2.86 -6.36
CA GLY A 76 2.64 3.67 -5.70
C GLY A 76 2.74 3.52 -4.18
N PHE A 77 2.61 4.63 -3.43
CA PHE A 77 2.54 4.60 -1.98
C PHE A 77 1.36 5.43 -1.51
N MET A 78 0.43 4.76 -0.84
CA MET A 78 -0.81 5.32 -0.31
C MET A 78 -0.79 5.31 1.21
N THR A 79 -1.02 6.46 1.81
CA THR A 79 -1.12 6.65 3.27
C THR A 79 -2.37 7.45 3.60
N PRO A 80 -2.85 7.46 4.86
CA PRO A 80 -3.97 8.31 5.26
C PRO A 80 -3.71 9.81 5.04
N ALA A 81 -2.45 10.23 5.12
CA ALA A 81 -2.00 11.60 4.82
C ALA A 81 -1.55 11.72 3.35
N ASP A 82 -2.41 11.36 2.43
CA ASP A 82 -2.09 11.33 1.00
C ASP A 82 -1.44 12.63 0.51
N HIS A 83 -0.35 12.48 -0.20
CA HIS A 83 0.42 13.59 -0.77
C HIS A 83 -0.28 14.16 -2.01
N LEU A 84 -1.53 14.64 -1.80
CA LEU A 84 -2.27 15.42 -2.79
C LEU A 84 -1.90 16.89 -2.66
N TYR A 85 -1.95 17.62 -3.74
CA TYR A 85 -1.69 19.06 -3.75
C TYR A 85 -2.97 19.80 -3.35
N GLU A 86 -3.01 20.31 -2.13
CA GLU A 86 -4.21 20.92 -1.55
C GLU A 86 -4.65 22.20 -2.27
N ASN A 87 -3.71 22.93 -2.89
CA ASN A 87 -3.97 24.15 -3.64
C ASN A 87 -4.46 23.91 -5.09
N LEU A 88 -4.38 22.68 -5.57
CA LEU A 88 -4.93 22.29 -6.86
C LEU A 88 -6.36 21.79 -6.71
N THR A 89 -7.15 21.93 -7.77
CA THR A 89 -8.47 21.31 -7.84
C THR A 89 -8.39 19.79 -7.91
N VAL A 90 -9.50 19.12 -7.69
CA VAL A 90 -9.63 17.66 -7.78
C VAL A 90 -9.19 17.15 -9.16
N GLU A 91 -9.64 17.81 -10.23
CA GLU A 91 -9.25 17.45 -11.59
C GLU A 91 -7.77 17.76 -11.88
N GLU A 92 -7.29 18.93 -11.47
CA GLU A 92 -5.90 19.34 -11.66
C GLU A 92 -4.92 18.39 -10.94
N ASN A 93 -5.27 17.86 -9.76
CA ASN A 93 -4.46 16.85 -9.09
C ASN A 93 -4.26 15.61 -9.97
N LEU A 94 -5.34 15.06 -10.55
CA LEU A 94 -5.22 13.88 -11.41
C LEU A 94 -4.43 14.18 -12.68
N ARG A 95 -4.62 15.36 -13.30
CA ARG A 95 -3.84 15.82 -14.45
C ARG A 95 -2.36 15.97 -14.11
N PHE A 96 -2.06 16.59 -12.97
CA PHE A 96 -0.69 16.81 -12.51
C PHE A 96 0.05 15.48 -12.31
N PHE A 97 -0.54 14.52 -11.57
CA PHE A 97 0.08 13.22 -11.36
C PHE A 97 0.21 12.42 -12.66
N SER A 98 -0.79 12.48 -13.55
CA SER A 98 -0.71 11.85 -14.86
C SER A 98 0.47 12.40 -15.67
N ALA A 99 0.68 13.71 -15.70
CA ALA A 99 1.82 14.33 -16.38
C ALA A 99 3.15 13.96 -15.71
N LEU A 100 3.22 13.98 -14.37
CA LEU A 100 4.41 13.62 -13.60
C LEU A 100 4.88 12.19 -13.89
N TYR A 101 3.94 11.26 -14.01
CA TYR A 101 4.21 9.85 -14.35
C TYR A 101 4.29 9.59 -15.85
N LYS A 102 4.30 10.65 -16.67
CA LYS A 102 4.32 10.57 -18.14
C LYS A 102 3.19 9.71 -18.72
N ARG A 103 2.05 9.72 -18.06
CA ARG A 103 0.79 9.12 -18.52
C ARG A 103 -0.09 10.22 -19.09
N HIS A 104 -0.51 10.06 -20.34
CA HIS A 104 -1.37 11.04 -21.01
C HIS A 104 -2.82 10.53 -21.00
N HIS A 105 -3.58 10.97 -20.00
CA HIS A 105 -5.00 10.66 -19.91
C HIS A 105 -5.83 11.79 -20.53
N SER A 106 -6.83 11.44 -21.35
CA SER A 106 -7.80 12.39 -21.89
C SER A 106 -8.68 13.00 -20.79
N SER A 107 -9.29 14.13 -21.07
CA SER A 107 -10.26 14.74 -20.14
C SER A 107 -11.41 13.78 -19.82
N SER A 108 -11.85 12.99 -20.80
CA SER A 108 -12.91 11.98 -20.60
C SER A 108 -12.46 10.85 -19.64
N ALA A 109 -11.21 10.39 -19.74
CA ALA A 109 -10.67 9.37 -18.83
C ALA A 109 -10.57 9.88 -17.39
N ILE A 110 -10.15 11.14 -17.21
CA ILE A 110 -10.10 11.78 -15.88
C ILE A 110 -11.52 11.98 -15.33
N GLY A 111 -12.46 12.45 -16.18
CA GLY A 111 -13.87 12.59 -15.81
C GLY A 111 -14.48 11.26 -15.35
N ALA A 112 -14.27 10.17 -16.11
CA ALA A 112 -14.75 8.84 -15.76
C ALA A 112 -14.14 8.34 -14.44
N ALA A 113 -12.86 8.62 -14.18
CA ALA A 113 -12.22 8.28 -12.91
C ALA A 113 -12.85 9.05 -11.72
N LEU A 114 -13.20 10.33 -11.93
CA LEU A 114 -13.88 11.14 -10.91
C LEU A 114 -15.32 10.68 -10.66
N GLU A 115 -16.03 10.27 -11.69
CA GLU A 115 -17.36 9.68 -11.57
C GLU A 115 -17.33 8.39 -10.76
N ALA A 116 -16.39 7.50 -11.05
CA ALA A 116 -16.24 6.21 -10.36
C ALA A 116 -16.04 6.36 -8.85
N ILE A 117 -15.39 7.44 -8.40
CA ILE A 117 -15.16 7.74 -6.98
C ILE A 117 -16.20 8.71 -6.38
N GLY A 118 -17.19 9.15 -7.16
CA GLY A 118 -18.23 10.07 -6.74
C GLY A 118 -17.77 11.50 -6.49
N LEU A 119 -16.68 11.95 -7.13
CA LEU A 119 -16.12 13.30 -7.00
C LEU A 119 -16.27 14.16 -8.27
N ALA A 120 -16.93 13.69 -9.32
CA ALA A 120 -17.17 14.45 -10.54
C ALA A 120 -17.86 15.82 -10.30
N PRO A 121 -18.88 15.94 -9.41
CA PRO A 121 -19.50 17.24 -9.11
C PRO A 121 -18.56 18.25 -8.43
N ARG A 122 -17.43 17.78 -7.92
CA ARG A 122 -16.42 18.58 -7.20
C ARG A 122 -15.11 18.74 -7.98
N ALA A 123 -15.10 18.43 -9.28
CA ALA A 123 -13.89 18.43 -10.11
C ALA A 123 -13.12 19.77 -10.03
N GLY A 124 -13.83 20.89 -10.00
CA GLY A 124 -13.25 22.24 -9.86
C GLY A 124 -13.02 22.72 -8.43
N GLU A 125 -13.31 21.90 -7.41
CA GLU A 125 -13.11 22.29 -6.01
C GLU A 125 -11.64 22.01 -5.60
N SER A 126 -11.06 22.91 -4.78
CA SER A 126 -9.72 22.72 -4.22
C SER A 126 -9.69 21.47 -3.32
N VAL A 127 -8.66 20.64 -3.46
CA VAL A 127 -8.46 19.43 -2.65
C VAL A 127 -8.35 19.75 -1.16
N GLY A 128 -7.86 20.94 -0.81
CA GLY A 128 -7.83 21.42 0.59
C GLY A 128 -9.18 21.39 1.28
N ASN A 129 -10.28 21.60 0.53
CA ASN A 129 -11.66 21.63 1.07
C ASN A 129 -12.30 20.24 1.20
N LEU A 130 -11.65 19.18 0.72
CA LEU A 130 -12.17 17.81 0.78
C LEU A 130 -12.01 17.22 2.18
N SER A 131 -12.97 16.39 2.58
CA SER A 131 -12.80 15.54 3.78
C SER A 131 -11.69 14.51 3.56
N SER A 132 -11.15 13.96 4.66
CA SER A 132 -10.12 12.90 4.61
C SER A 132 -10.56 11.68 3.79
N GLY A 133 -11.82 11.25 3.92
CA GLY A 133 -12.37 10.16 3.12
C GLY A 133 -12.46 10.49 1.63
N MET A 134 -12.80 11.75 1.27
CA MET A 134 -12.79 12.21 -0.12
C MET A 134 -11.38 12.30 -0.69
N LYS A 135 -10.40 12.79 0.08
CA LYS A 135 -8.98 12.79 -0.31
C LYS A 135 -8.49 11.36 -0.56
N CYS A 136 -8.85 10.42 0.33
CA CYS A 136 -8.50 9.01 0.14
C CYS A 136 -9.12 8.42 -1.14
N ARG A 137 -10.41 8.69 -1.43
CA ARG A 137 -11.05 8.28 -2.70
C ARG A 137 -10.36 8.91 -3.92
N LEU A 138 -9.94 10.17 -3.85
CA LEU A 138 -9.17 10.81 -4.92
C LEU A 138 -7.82 10.11 -5.14
N SER A 139 -7.17 9.65 -4.08
CA SER A 139 -5.95 8.83 -4.19
C SER A 139 -6.19 7.47 -4.84
N ILE A 140 -7.33 6.84 -4.58
CA ILE A 140 -7.69 5.60 -5.30
C ILE A 140 -7.77 5.90 -6.81
N ALA A 141 -8.49 6.96 -7.23
CA ALA A 141 -8.57 7.34 -8.64
C ALA A 141 -7.20 7.67 -9.24
N LYS A 142 -6.34 8.37 -8.51
CA LYS A 142 -4.95 8.62 -8.91
C LYS A 142 -4.23 7.31 -9.23
N TRP A 143 -4.26 6.32 -8.33
CA TRP A 143 -3.56 5.06 -8.54
C TRP A 143 -4.22 4.17 -9.61
N GLN A 144 -5.53 4.25 -9.78
CA GLN A 144 -6.24 3.61 -10.90
C GLN A 144 -5.76 4.13 -12.26
N LEU A 145 -5.55 5.44 -12.39
CA LEU A 145 -5.03 6.05 -13.61
C LEU A 145 -3.54 5.72 -13.82
N LEU A 146 -2.73 5.79 -12.78
CA LEU A 146 -1.28 5.63 -12.88
C LEU A 146 -0.84 4.18 -13.03
N GLN A 147 -1.60 3.22 -12.53
CA GLN A 147 -1.36 1.78 -12.63
C GLN A 147 0.11 1.39 -12.31
N PRO A 148 0.58 1.61 -11.08
CA PRO A 148 1.93 1.20 -10.70
C PRO A 148 2.06 -0.32 -10.70
N GLY A 149 3.25 -0.86 -10.94
CA GLY A 149 3.51 -2.30 -10.83
C GLY A 149 3.51 -2.81 -9.38
N LEU A 150 3.84 -1.92 -8.43
CA LEU A 150 3.84 -2.17 -6.98
C LEU A 150 3.03 -1.09 -6.28
N LEU A 151 1.99 -1.48 -5.55
CA LEU A 151 1.19 -0.57 -4.72
C LEU A 151 1.40 -0.90 -3.24
N LEU A 152 1.86 0.07 -2.48
CA LEU A 152 2.11 0.00 -1.05
C LEU A 152 1.05 0.83 -0.33
N LEU A 153 0.39 0.25 0.68
CA LEU A 153 -0.69 0.90 1.42
C LEU A 153 -0.40 0.81 2.93
N ASP A 154 -0.40 1.96 3.59
CA ASP A 154 -0.19 2.04 5.05
C ASP A 154 -1.50 2.50 5.70
N GLU A 155 -2.22 1.58 6.35
CA GLU A 155 -3.50 1.79 7.05
C GLU A 155 -4.60 2.49 6.21
N PRO A 156 -4.90 2.00 5.00
CA PRO A 156 -5.77 2.73 4.07
C PRO A 156 -7.24 2.80 4.49
N TYR A 157 -7.69 1.92 5.40
CA TYR A 157 -9.10 1.85 5.82
C TYR A 157 -9.50 2.95 6.83
N GLY A 158 -8.53 3.53 7.54
CA GLY A 158 -8.78 4.37 8.72
C GLY A 158 -9.64 5.62 8.49
N VAL A 159 -9.78 6.07 7.25
CA VAL A 159 -10.52 7.30 6.89
C VAL A 159 -11.65 7.05 5.89
N LEU A 160 -11.85 5.81 5.43
CA LEU A 160 -12.84 5.46 4.43
C LEU A 160 -14.18 5.08 5.06
N ASP A 161 -15.27 5.53 4.44
CA ASP A 161 -16.61 5.01 4.66
C ASP A 161 -16.83 3.66 3.94
N GLY A 162 -17.96 3.01 4.16
CA GLY A 162 -18.25 1.70 3.55
C GLY A 162 -18.08 1.69 2.04
N LYS A 163 -18.58 2.71 1.33
CA LYS A 163 -18.45 2.83 -0.12
C LYS A 163 -17.00 3.03 -0.57
N GLY A 164 -16.23 3.83 0.18
CA GLY A 164 -14.81 4.03 -0.07
C GLY A 164 -14.00 2.75 0.13
N ILE A 165 -14.37 1.94 1.10
CA ILE A 165 -13.77 0.63 1.36
C ILE A 165 -14.03 -0.31 0.19
N ASP A 166 -15.29 -0.46 -0.26
CA ASP A 166 -15.65 -1.33 -1.38
C ASP A 166 -14.92 -0.92 -2.66
N LEU A 167 -14.77 0.38 -2.90
CA LEU A 167 -14.02 0.93 -4.02
C LEU A 167 -12.53 0.55 -3.95
N LEU A 168 -11.90 0.71 -2.78
CA LEU A 168 -10.50 0.34 -2.56
C LEU A 168 -10.29 -1.16 -2.77
N GLU A 169 -11.15 -1.99 -2.19
CA GLU A 169 -11.05 -3.45 -2.29
C GLU A 169 -11.20 -3.94 -3.72
N SER A 170 -12.18 -3.40 -4.46
CA SER A 170 -12.39 -3.72 -5.88
C SER A 170 -11.18 -3.29 -6.73
N PHE A 171 -10.62 -2.12 -6.45
CA PHE A 171 -9.41 -1.65 -7.11
C PHE A 171 -8.22 -2.57 -6.86
N LEU A 172 -7.96 -2.96 -5.61
CA LEU A 172 -6.84 -3.83 -5.25
C LEU A 172 -6.95 -5.22 -5.86
N GLN A 173 -8.16 -5.80 -5.90
CA GLN A 173 -8.41 -7.07 -6.56
C GLN A 173 -8.11 -7.00 -8.07
N ALA A 174 -8.63 -5.96 -8.76
CA ALA A 174 -8.37 -5.75 -10.18
C ALA A 174 -6.87 -5.51 -10.47
N HIS A 175 -6.19 -4.75 -9.60
CA HIS A 175 -4.77 -4.44 -9.70
C HIS A 175 -3.91 -5.72 -9.64
N CYS A 176 -4.15 -6.58 -8.66
CA CYS A 176 -3.41 -7.84 -8.51
C CYS A 176 -3.79 -8.88 -9.58
N ALA A 177 -5.06 -8.90 -10.05
CA ALA A 177 -5.48 -9.77 -11.15
C ALA A 177 -4.75 -9.47 -12.48
N GLN A 178 -4.24 -8.25 -12.66
CA GLN A 178 -3.40 -7.85 -13.80
C GLN A 178 -1.92 -8.26 -13.64
N GLY A 179 -1.57 -8.98 -12.58
CA GLY A 179 -0.19 -9.40 -12.29
C GLY A 179 0.62 -8.37 -11.49
N ASN A 180 0.03 -7.22 -11.13
CA ASN A 180 0.68 -6.23 -10.29
C ASN A 180 0.73 -6.68 -8.82
N LEU A 181 1.60 -6.06 -8.02
CA LEU A 181 1.80 -6.37 -6.60
C LEU A 181 1.11 -5.33 -5.71
N ALA A 182 0.49 -5.79 -4.62
CA ALA A 182 0.01 -4.93 -3.56
C ALA A 182 0.49 -5.43 -2.20
N ILE A 183 0.97 -4.51 -1.34
CA ILE A 183 1.31 -4.79 0.06
C ILE A 183 0.56 -3.80 0.93
N MET A 184 -0.32 -4.30 1.79
CA MET A 184 -1.15 -3.49 2.66
C MET A 184 -0.85 -3.78 4.12
N ALA A 185 -0.32 -2.78 4.84
CA ALA A 185 -0.29 -2.79 6.29
C ALA A 185 -1.65 -2.37 6.82
N SER A 186 -2.25 -3.17 7.69
CA SER A 186 -3.53 -2.88 8.30
C SER A 186 -3.68 -3.53 9.66
N HIS A 187 -4.43 -2.87 10.55
CA HIS A 187 -4.92 -3.44 11.78
C HIS A 187 -6.30 -4.11 11.61
N HIS A 188 -6.99 -3.89 10.47
CA HIS A 188 -8.24 -4.58 10.12
C HIS A 188 -7.95 -5.99 9.57
N VAL A 189 -7.49 -6.88 10.44
CA VAL A 189 -6.96 -8.21 10.09
C VAL A 189 -7.95 -9.04 9.28
N SER A 190 -9.18 -9.20 9.77
CA SER A 190 -10.20 -10.03 9.12
C SER A 190 -10.51 -9.57 7.70
N ARG A 191 -10.52 -8.24 7.47
CA ARG A 191 -10.77 -7.66 6.16
C ARG A 191 -9.58 -7.87 5.22
N ALA A 192 -8.36 -7.60 5.70
CA ALA A 192 -7.15 -7.82 4.93
C ALA A 192 -7.01 -9.29 4.49
N LEU A 193 -7.27 -10.24 5.38
CA LEU A 193 -7.19 -11.68 5.09
C LEU A 193 -8.24 -12.17 4.09
N LYS A 194 -9.40 -11.53 3.98
CA LYS A 194 -10.39 -11.87 2.94
C LYS A 194 -9.87 -11.58 1.54
N LEU A 195 -9.10 -10.51 1.38
CA LEU A 195 -8.66 -10.00 0.09
C LEU A 195 -7.30 -10.55 -0.35
N CYS A 196 -6.36 -10.67 0.59
CA CYS A 196 -4.99 -11.04 0.27
C CYS A 196 -4.85 -12.52 -0.11
N ASN A 197 -3.80 -12.82 -0.89
CA ASN A 197 -3.38 -14.19 -1.21
C ASN A 197 -2.09 -14.57 -0.48
N ARG A 198 -1.53 -13.69 0.36
CA ARG A 198 -0.39 -13.95 1.23
C ARG A 198 -0.48 -13.10 2.48
N ALA A 199 -0.12 -13.67 3.63
CA ALA A 199 -0.08 -12.98 4.91
C ALA A 199 1.32 -13.04 5.50
N ILE A 200 1.80 -11.89 5.98
CA ILE A 200 3.10 -11.73 6.64
C ILE A 200 2.87 -11.08 8.00
N ILE A 201 3.46 -11.64 9.05
CA ILE A 201 3.47 -11.02 10.37
C ILE A 201 4.87 -10.53 10.68
N LEU A 202 4.97 -9.22 10.96
CA LEU A 202 6.17 -8.62 11.54
C LEU A 202 6.05 -8.53 13.06
N HIS A 203 7.11 -8.91 13.75
CA HIS A 203 7.24 -8.74 15.19
C HIS A 203 8.67 -8.32 15.54
N GLN A 204 8.83 -7.23 16.29
CA GLN A 204 10.14 -6.69 16.72
C GLN A 204 11.17 -6.56 15.57
N GLY A 205 10.70 -6.15 14.40
CA GLY A 205 11.53 -5.94 13.21
C GLY A 205 11.94 -7.21 12.47
N ARG A 206 11.37 -8.38 12.81
CA ARG A 206 11.60 -9.66 12.13
C ARG A 206 10.31 -10.19 11.52
N MET A 207 10.44 -11.00 10.49
CA MET A 207 9.31 -11.74 9.94
C MET A 207 9.11 -13.01 10.79
N SER A 208 7.96 -13.08 11.46
CA SER A 208 7.58 -14.20 12.34
C SER A 208 6.70 -15.22 11.64
N PHE A 209 6.03 -14.79 10.57
CA PHE A 209 5.12 -15.61 9.78
C PHE A 209 5.11 -15.12 8.34
N ASP A 210 5.07 -16.04 7.40
CA ASP A 210 4.93 -15.77 5.96
C ASP A 210 4.28 -16.99 5.30
N GLU A 211 3.04 -16.83 4.84
CA GLU A 211 2.28 -17.91 4.23
C GLU A 211 1.46 -17.44 3.04
N ALA A 212 1.53 -18.17 1.93
CA ALA A 212 0.59 -18.03 0.83
C ALA A 212 -0.76 -18.66 1.22
N LYS A 213 -1.86 -18.07 0.73
CA LYS A 213 -3.22 -18.47 1.11
C LYS A 213 -3.50 -19.92 0.78
N GLN A 214 -3.68 -20.71 1.83
CA GLN A 214 -4.36 -22.00 1.78
C GLN A 214 -5.71 -21.82 2.47
N GLN A 215 -6.81 -22.09 1.81
CA GLN A 215 -8.15 -21.93 2.37
C GLN A 215 -8.55 -23.12 3.23
N PRO A 216 -9.03 -22.93 4.50
CA PRO A 216 -8.98 -21.70 5.31
C PRO A 216 -7.53 -21.39 5.73
N TRP A 217 -7.27 -20.25 6.39
CA TRP A 217 -5.95 -19.91 6.93
C TRP A 217 -5.64 -20.73 8.19
N PRO A 218 -5.15 -22.00 8.10
CA PRO A 218 -5.15 -22.91 9.27
C PRO A 218 -4.10 -22.53 10.32
N SER A 219 -2.96 -22.00 9.88
CA SER A 219 -1.83 -21.65 10.76
C SER A 219 -1.85 -20.18 11.18
N PHE A 220 -2.49 -19.31 10.42
CA PHE A 220 -2.48 -17.87 10.65
C PHE A 220 -3.12 -17.49 12.00
N ALA A 221 -4.31 -18.00 12.30
CA ALA A 221 -5.03 -17.67 13.53
C ALA A 221 -4.19 -17.97 14.77
N ARG A 222 -3.49 -19.11 14.77
CA ARG A 222 -2.58 -19.53 15.86
C ARG A 222 -1.36 -18.61 15.94
N ALA A 223 -0.66 -18.37 14.83
CA ALA A 223 0.50 -17.51 14.80
C ALA A 223 0.16 -16.07 15.21
N PHE A 224 -0.99 -15.54 14.77
CA PHE A 224 -1.39 -14.17 15.08
C PHE A 224 -1.83 -14.01 16.54
N SER A 225 -2.46 -15.02 17.14
CA SER A 225 -2.88 -14.97 18.54
C SER A 225 -1.71 -14.81 19.53
N GLU A 226 -0.50 -15.25 19.15
CA GLU A 226 0.71 -15.09 19.96
C GLU A 226 1.18 -13.62 20.06
N PHE A 227 0.71 -12.76 19.14
CA PHE A 227 1.12 -11.35 19.05
C PHE A 227 0.02 -10.36 19.43
N LEU A 228 -1.18 -10.86 19.79
CA LEU A 228 -2.24 -10.01 20.29
C LEU A 228 -2.01 -9.65 21.76
N PRO A 229 -2.33 -8.42 22.19
CA PRO A 229 -2.45 -8.08 23.59
C PRO A 229 -3.44 -9.01 24.30
N GLN A 230 -3.17 -9.34 25.57
CA GLN A 230 -4.09 -10.18 26.34
C GLN A 230 -5.49 -9.58 26.39
N GLY A 231 -6.48 -10.31 25.85
CA GLY A 231 -7.89 -9.89 25.82
C GLY A 231 -8.40 -9.35 24.47
N GLU A 232 -7.54 -9.18 23.47
CA GLU A 232 -7.95 -8.86 22.11
C GLU A 232 -8.14 -10.12 21.27
N SER A 233 -9.21 -10.18 20.46
CA SER A 233 -9.45 -11.24 19.49
C SER A 233 -9.21 -10.70 18.07
N TRP A 234 -8.64 -11.52 17.21
CA TRP A 234 -8.40 -11.18 15.79
C TRP A 234 -9.69 -11.02 14.96
N ASN A 235 -10.85 -11.30 15.55
CA ASN A 235 -12.18 -11.19 14.91
C ASN A 235 -12.86 -9.82 15.13
N SER A 236 -12.23 -8.86 15.80
CA SER A 236 -12.80 -7.53 16.08
C SER A 236 -12.48 -6.52 14.98
#